data_a25820c9fc0e4dc0ddbc9fe866e1b9c4
#
_entry.id   a25820c9fc0e4dc0ddbc9fe866e1b9c4
#
_cell.length_a   1.000
_cell.length_b   1.000
_cell.length_c   1.000
_cell.angle_alpha   90.00
_cell.angle_beta   90.00
_cell.angle_gamma   90.00
#
_symmetry.space_group_name_H-M   'P 1'
#
loop_
_entity.id
_entity.type
_entity.pdbx_description
1 polymer ?
#
loop_
_entity_poly.entity_id
_entity_poly.type
_entity_poly.pdbx_seq_one_letter_code
_entity_poly.pdbx_strand_id
1 'polypeptide(L)'
;IYLVSPETAAISALTGVFTDPRTLGDAADITLPEKFTINDNMIVPPADEKDMDSIEVLRGPNIKPFPVSEPLAETIDAKCSLKVGDNITTDHIMPAGAKILPLRSNIPKISEFCFAVCDEKFHDRALELGKSIIVGGSNYGQGSSREHAALAPLYLGVKAVIVKSFARIHMANLINAGIVPLTFANESDYDLSLIHI
;
A
#
# COMPACT_ATOMS: atom_id res chain seq x y z
N ILE A 1 -4.33 23.72 -14.04
CA ILE A 1 -3.82 22.42 -14.52
C ILE A 1 -5.01 21.64 -15.06
N TYR A 2 -4.87 21.05 -16.25
CA TYR A 2 -5.92 20.27 -16.92
C TYR A 2 -5.39 18.86 -17.19
N LEU A 3 -6.27 17.87 -17.09
CA LEU A 3 -6.01 16.52 -17.54
C LEU A 3 -6.56 16.40 -18.95
N VAL A 4 -5.71 16.11 -19.91
CA VAL A 4 -6.06 16.11 -21.36
C VAL A 4 -5.43 14.90 -22.05
N SER A 5 -5.86 14.62 -23.29
CA SER A 5 -5.20 13.62 -24.12
C SER A 5 -3.81 14.09 -24.58
N PRO A 6 -2.90 13.18 -24.95
CA PRO A 6 -1.58 13.54 -25.49
C PRO A 6 -1.68 14.47 -26.72
N GLU A 7 -2.65 14.27 -27.60
CA GLU A 7 -2.88 15.08 -28.79
C GLU A 7 -3.26 16.52 -28.42
N THR A 8 -4.17 16.68 -27.45
CA THR A 8 -4.56 18.01 -26.94
C THR A 8 -3.38 18.71 -26.30
N ALA A 9 -2.54 17.98 -25.54
CA ALA A 9 -1.34 18.55 -24.94
C ALA A 9 -0.34 18.99 -26.00
N ALA A 10 -0.04 18.13 -26.99
CA ALA A 10 0.91 18.43 -28.06
C ALA A 10 0.49 19.66 -28.88
N ILE A 11 -0.77 19.70 -29.31
CA ILE A 11 -1.24 20.81 -30.14
C ILE A 11 -1.32 22.12 -29.37
N SER A 12 -1.72 22.07 -28.11
CA SER A 12 -1.74 23.26 -27.25
C SER A 12 -0.32 23.82 -27.01
N ALA A 13 0.67 22.95 -26.95
CA ALA A 13 2.09 23.36 -26.87
C ALA A 13 2.55 24.06 -28.16
N LEU A 14 2.12 23.57 -29.34
CA LEU A 14 2.47 24.17 -30.63
C LEU A 14 1.75 25.50 -30.87
N THR A 15 0.49 25.62 -30.50
CA THR A 15 -0.32 26.82 -30.71
C THR A 15 -0.13 27.90 -29.63
N GLY A 16 0.41 27.53 -28.48
CA GLY A 16 0.57 28.41 -27.31
C GLY A 16 -0.75 28.67 -26.55
N VAL A 17 -1.86 28.08 -26.96
CA VAL A 17 -3.19 28.19 -26.33
C VAL A 17 -3.84 26.81 -26.20
N PHE A 18 -4.79 26.67 -25.29
CA PHE A 18 -5.54 25.44 -25.13
C PHE A 18 -6.38 25.16 -26.39
N THR A 19 -6.00 24.15 -27.17
CA THR A 19 -6.53 23.89 -28.51
C THR A 19 -7.12 22.50 -28.61
N ASP A 20 -8.31 22.41 -29.22
CA ASP A 20 -8.93 21.15 -29.63
C ASP A 20 -8.20 20.59 -30.87
N PRO A 21 -7.57 19.42 -30.84
CA PRO A 21 -6.86 18.84 -31.98
C PRO A 21 -7.74 18.64 -33.20
N ARG A 22 -9.03 18.41 -33.02
CA ARG A 22 -9.98 18.22 -34.11
C ARG A 22 -10.19 19.48 -34.99
N THR A 23 -9.79 20.65 -34.49
CA THR A 23 -9.89 21.91 -35.27
C THR A 23 -8.79 22.06 -36.32
N LEU A 24 -7.79 21.16 -36.31
CA LEU A 24 -6.63 21.23 -37.22
C LEU A 24 -6.74 20.33 -38.44
N GLY A 25 -7.89 19.72 -38.66
CA GLY A 25 -8.14 18.79 -39.76
C GLY A 25 -8.11 17.33 -39.32
N ASP A 26 -8.05 16.44 -40.30
CA ASP A 26 -8.03 15.01 -40.06
C ASP A 26 -6.74 14.55 -39.41
N ALA A 27 -6.83 13.49 -38.58
CA ALA A 27 -5.65 12.87 -37.99
C ALA A 27 -4.72 12.33 -39.10
N ALA A 28 -3.41 12.47 -38.89
CA ALA A 28 -2.44 11.89 -39.81
C ALA A 28 -2.57 10.35 -39.84
N ASP A 29 -2.46 9.78 -41.01
CA ASP A 29 -2.38 8.34 -41.18
C ASP A 29 -1.12 7.80 -40.54
N ILE A 30 -1.28 6.93 -39.54
CA ILE A 30 -0.17 6.30 -38.87
C ILE A 30 0.05 4.92 -39.44
N THR A 31 1.16 4.75 -40.15
CA THR A 31 1.60 3.44 -40.60
C THR A 31 2.61 2.88 -39.60
N LEU A 32 2.31 1.70 -39.07
CA LEU A 32 3.27 0.99 -38.24
C LEU A 32 4.40 0.42 -39.12
N PRO A 33 5.65 0.47 -38.67
CA PRO A 33 6.74 -0.16 -39.39
C PRO A 33 6.54 -1.67 -39.39
N GLU A 34 6.93 -2.34 -40.51
CA GLU A 34 6.89 -3.81 -40.60
C GLU A 34 7.72 -4.48 -39.51
N LYS A 35 8.78 -3.82 -39.07
CA LYS A 35 9.67 -4.30 -38.01
C LYS A 35 10.13 -3.15 -37.13
N PHE A 36 9.93 -3.30 -35.82
CA PHE A 36 10.47 -2.37 -34.85
C PHE A 36 11.96 -2.60 -34.62
N THR A 37 12.73 -1.53 -34.42
CA THR A 37 14.11 -1.63 -33.97
C THR A 37 14.09 -2.03 -32.48
N ILE A 38 14.58 -3.23 -32.21
CA ILE A 38 14.69 -3.77 -30.86
C ILE A 38 16.15 -3.61 -30.42
N ASN A 39 16.33 -3.10 -29.21
CA ASN A 39 17.63 -3.00 -28.56
C ASN A 39 17.54 -3.64 -27.16
N ASP A 40 18.02 -4.85 -27.05
CA ASP A 40 17.98 -5.66 -25.85
C ASP A 40 19.21 -5.49 -24.95
N ASN A 41 20.10 -4.54 -25.26
CA ASN A 41 21.37 -4.33 -24.55
C ASN A 41 21.20 -4.06 -23.04
N MET A 42 20.00 -3.62 -22.61
CA MET A 42 19.68 -3.36 -21.20
C MET A 42 19.02 -4.57 -20.51
N ILE A 43 18.70 -5.62 -21.23
CA ILE A 43 18.11 -6.83 -20.67
C ILE A 43 19.24 -7.72 -20.17
N VAL A 44 19.25 -7.96 -18.87
CA VAL A 44 20.15 -8.93 -18.24
C VAL A 44 19.44 -10.29 -18.27
N PRO A 45 19.92 -11.25 -19.07
CA PRO A 45 19.30 -12.58 -19.12
C PRO A 45 19.52 -13.33 -17.79
N PRO A 46 18.69 -14.34 -17.50
CA PRO A 46 18.95 -15.24 -16.38
C PRO A 46 20.34 -15.88 -16.54
N ALA A 47 20.95 -16.23 -15.42
CA ALA A 47 22.21 -16.98 -15.46
C ALA A 47 22.01 -18.37 -16.06
N ASP A 48 23.09 -18.93 -16.60
CA ASP A 48 23.11 -20.33 -17.04
C ASP A 48 22.78 -21.26 -15.85
N GLU A 49 22.09 -22.35 -16.14
CA GLU A 49 21.66 -23.33 -15.13
C GLU A 49 22.82 -23.83 -14.24
N LYS A 50 23.98 -24.02 -14.83
CA LYS A 50 25.23 -24.44 -14.13
C LYS A 50 25.75 -23.42 -13.12
N ASP A 51 25.39 -22.15 -13.26
CA ASP A 51 25.90 -21.04 -12.45
C ASP A 51 24.86 -20.55 -11.41
N MET A 52 23.60 -21.06 -11.44
CA MET A 52 22.49 -20.59 -10.62
C MET A 52 22.80 -20.66 -9.12
N ASP A 53 23.42 -21.75 -8.65
CA ASP A 53 23.75 -21.95 -7.23
C ASP A 53 24.88 -21.04 -6.74
N SER A 54 25.66 -20.46 -7.65
CA SER A 54 26.78 -19.57 -7.31
C SER A 54 26.38 -18.08 -7.26
N ILE A 55 25.14 -17.75 -7.63
CA ILE A 55 24.69 -16.36 -7.70
C ILE A 55 24.36 -15.82 -6.32
N GLU A 56 25.09 -14.80 -5.92
CA GLU A 56 24.79 -14.05 -4.71
C GLU A 56 23.72 -13.00 -4.97
N VAL A 57 22.64 -13.01 -4.18
CA VAL A 57 21.61 -11.97 -4.21
C VAL A 57 22.08 -10.74 -3.45
N LEU A 58 22.57 -9.75 -4.19
CA LEU A 58 23.02 -8.48 -3.61
C LEU A 58 21.81 -7.60 -3.27
N ARG A 59 21.67 -7.29 -1.97
CA ARG A 59 20.63 -6.38 -1.47
C ARG A 59 21.25 -5.08 -0.98
N GLY A 60 20.65 -3.95 -1.36
CA GLY A 60 21.03 -2.64 -0.82
C GLY A 60 20.76 -2.55 0.70
N PRO A 61 21.37 -1.59 1.41
CA PRO A 61 21.31 -1.48 2.87
C PRO A 61 19.88 -1.28 3.41
N ASN A 62 18.99 -0.70 2.60
CA ASN A 62 17.58 -0.46 2.96
C ASN A 62 16.64 -1.64 2.61
N ILE A 63 17.14 -2.71 1.99
CA ILE A 63 16.32 -3.88 1.68
C ILE A 63 16.45 -4.85 2.85
N LYS A 64 15.36 -5.04 3.59
CA LYS A 64 15.27 -5.97 4.72
C LYS A 64 14.39 -7.16 4.36
N PRO A 65 14.55 -8.31 5.03
CA PRO A 65 13.67 -9.45 4.84
C PRO A 65 12.21 -9.04 4.98
N PHE A 66 11.37 -9.60 4.12
CA PHE A 66 9.93 -9.38 4.16
C PHE A 66 9.34 -10.06 5.41
N PRO A 67 8.42 -9.40 6.14
CA PRO A 67 7.77 -10.03 7.28
C PRO A 67 6.90 -11.21 6.81
N VAL A 68 7.08 -12.34 7.44
CA VAL A 68 6.31 -13.57 7.17
C VAL A 68 5.38 -13.82 8.33
N SER A 69 4.09 -14.03 8.03
CA SER A 69 3.09 -14.39 9.02
C SER A 69 3.22 -15.87 9.40
N GLU A 70 3.00 -16.17 10.68
CA GLU A 70 2.74 -17.52 11.12
C GLU A 70 1.32 -17.97 10.72
N PRO A 71 1.05 -19.28 10.63
CA PRO A 71 -0.30 -19.78 10.44
C PRO A 71 -1.28 -19.20 11.46
N LEU A 72 -2.52 -18.95 11.04
CA LEU A 72 -3.56 -18.43 11.90
C LEU A 72 -3.83 -19.40 13.06
N ALA A 73 -3.74 -18.89 14.29
CA ALA A 73 -4.11 -19.67 15.47
C ALA A 73 -5.62 -19.86 15.58
N GLU A 74 -6.06 -20.90 16.27
CA GLU A 74 -7.50 -21.17 16.50
C GLU A 74 -8.18 -20.04 17.29
N THR A 75 -7.43 -19.35 18.14
CA THR A 75 -7.91 -18.22 18.93
C THR A 75 -6.91 -17.07 18.87
N ILE A 76 -7.41 -15.84 18.84
CA ILE A 76 -6.61 -14.63 18.95
C ILE A 76 -6.92 -13.97 20.29
N ASP A 77 -5.95 -14.04 21.20
CA ASP A 77 -5.97 -13.29 22.45
C ASP A 77 -5.02 -12.09 22.32
N ALA A 78 -5.60 -10.89 22.25
CA ALA A 78 -4.87 -9.66 21.99
C ALA A 78 -5.61 -8.43 22.54
N LYS A 79 -4.85 -7.39 22.92
CA LYS A 79 -5.40 -6.12 23.38
C LYS A 79 -5.64 -5.16 22.21
N CYS A 80 -6.60 -4.26 22.39
CA CYS A 80 -6.80 -3.16 21.44
C CYS A 80 -5.64 -2.16 21.56
N SER A 81 -4.87 -1.99 20.47
CA SER A 81 -3.78 -1.02 20.41
C SER A 81 -4.23 0.35 19.93
N LEU A 82 -5.32 0.42 19.16
CA LEU A 82 -5.79 1.66 18.57
C LEU A 82 -7.30 1.58 18.24
N LYS A 83 -8.04 2.64 18.58
CA LYS A 83 -9.40 2.87 18.09
C LYS A 83 -9.40 4.14 17.25
N VAL A 84 -9.88 4.06 16.01
CA VAL A 84 -9.96 5.16 15.05
C VAL A 84 -11.37 5.31 14.50
N GLY A 85 -11.72 6.51 14.04
CA GLY A 85 -13.03 6.83 13.49
C GLY A 85 -13.27 6.31 12.08
N ASP A 86 -14.24 6.94 11.41
CA ASP A 86 -14.60 6.67 10.02
C ASP A 86 -13.58 7.22 9.03
N ASN A 87 -13.61 6.68 7.80
CA ASN A 87 -12.82 7.18 6.66
C ASN A 87 -11.31 7.21 6.90
N ILE A 88 -10.79 6.24 7.63
CA ILE A 88 -9.35 6.07 7.76
C ILE A 88 -8.77 5.69 6.40
N THR A 89 -7.88 6.52 5.88
CA THR A 89 -7.22 6.30 4.60
C THR A 89 -5.95 5.46 4.76
N THR A 90 -5.47 4.90 3.67
CA THR A 90 -4.16 4.25 3.64
C THR A 90 -3.02 5.21 3.99
N ASP A 91 -3.19 6.53 3.79
CA ASP A 91 -2.24 7.56 4.24
C ASP A 91 -2.28 7.79 5.75
N HIS A 92 -3.44 7.63 6.39
CA HIS A 92 -3.53 7.64 7.85
C HIS A 92 -2.82 6.43 8.46
N ILE A 93 -2.97 5.24 7.83
CA ILE A 93 -2.35 4.00 8.32
C ILE A 93 -0.84 4.03 8.05
N MET A 94 -0.44 4.36 6.82
CA MET A 94 0.96 4.38 6.39
C MET A 94 1.22 5.57 5.48
N PRO A 95 1.68 6.70 6.02
CA PRO A 95 1.93 7.91 5.25
C PRO A 95 2.95 7.68 4.12
N ALA A 96 2.78 8.40 3.01
CA ALA A 96 3.63 8.33 1.83
C ALA A 96 4.21 9.72 1.53
N GLY A 97 5.21 10.11 2.24
CA GLY A 97 5.98 11.34 1.96
C GLY A 97 7.37 11.04 1.42
N ALA A 98 8.05 12.07 0.91
CA ALA A 98 9.40 11.95 0.37
C ALA A 98 10.42 11.37 1.37
N LYS A 99 10.19 11.55 2.67
CA LYS A 99 11.03 10.98 3.74
C LYS A 99 10.74 9.49 4.00
N ILE A 100 9.53 9.02 3.71
CA ILE A 100 9.05 7.69 4.06
C ILE A 100 9.18 6.73 2.87
N LEU A 101 8.88 7.18 1.66
CA LEU A 101 8.94 6.35 0.44
C LEU A 101 10.27 5.64 0.21
N PRO A 102 11.45 6.22 0.50
CA PRO A 102 12.72 5.50 0.38
C PRO A 102 12.86 4.28 1.29
N LEU A 103 12.04 4.20 2.35
CA LEU A 103 12.06 3.12 3.35
C LEU A 103 11.14 1.94 3.01
N ARG A 104 10.42 1.98 1.87
CA ARG A 104 9.38 0.98 1.54
C ARG A 104 9.88 -0.47 1.46
N SER A 105 11.17 -0.69 1.20
CA SER A 105 11.78 -2.02 1.23
C SER A 105 12.36 -2.40 2.60
N ASN A 106 12.09 -1.59 3.64
CA ASN A 106 12.53 -1.77 5.00
C ASN A 106 11.32 -1.65 5.94
N ILE A 107 10.54 -2.73 6.02
CA ILE A 107 9.30 -2.72 6.82
C ILE A 107 9.54 -2.37 8.30
N PRO A 108 10.59 -2.89 8.97
CA PRO A 108 10.92 -2.45 10.33
C PRO A 108 11.02 -0.93 10.44
N LYS A 109 11.75 -0.29 9.52
CA LYS A 109 11.98 1.16 9.59
C LYS A 109 10.75 1.99 9.20
N ILE A 110 10.00 1.56 8.17
CA ILE A 110 8.80 2.26 7.74
C ILE A 110 7.67 2.13 8.77
N SER A 111 7.63 1.04 9.55
CA SER A 111 6.61 0.82 10.58
C SER A 111 6.64 1.86 11.70
N GLU A 112 7.77 2.57 11.92
CA GLU A 112 7.87 3.68 12.86
C GLU A 112 6.88 4.81 12.54
N PHE A 113 6.42 4.91 11.30
CA PHE A 113 5.45 5.92 10.84
C PHE A 113 4.01 5.40 10.82
N CYS A 114 3.79 4.13 11.20
CA CYS A 114 2.46 3.53 11.18
C CYS A 114 1.52 4.28 12.11
N PHE A 115 0.38 4.76 11.57
CA PHE A 115 -0.61 5.58 12.26
C PHE A 115 -0.08 6.88 12.89
N ALA A 116 1.15 7.32 12.61
CA ALA A 116 1.73 8.51 13.22
C ALA A 116 0.88 9.79 13.03
N VAL A 117 0.03 9.84 11.99
CA VAL A 117 -0.90 10.95 11.74
C VAL A 117 -2.11 10.90 12.70
N CYS A 118 -2.49 9.70 13.18
CA CYS A 118 -3.62 9.50 14.07
C CYS A 118 -3.20 9.46 15.54
N ASP A 119 -2.06 8.83 15.81
CA ASP A 119 -1.53 8.62 17.15
C ASP A 119 -0.01 8.38 17.07
N GLU A 120 0.76 9.38 17.45
CA GLU A 120 2.24 9.34 17.41
C GLU A 120 2.84 8.22 18.28
N LYS A 121 2.08 7.74 19.29
CA LYS A 121 2.53 6.69 20.23
C LYS A 121 2.09 5.28 19.81
N PHE A 122 1.40 5.14 18.68
CA PHE A 122 0.91 3.84 18.23
C PHE A 122 2.03 2.82 18.06
N HIS A 123 3.11 3.19 17.38
CA HIS A 123 4.27 2.32 17.13
C HIS A 123 4.80 1.70 18.43
N ASP A 124 5.15 2.54 19.42
CA ASP A 124 5.74 2.08 20.65
C ASP A 124 4.79 1.21 21.46
N ARG A 125 3.50 1.62 21.52
CA ARG A 125 2.45 0.85 22.19
C ARG A 125 2.22 -0.51 21.54
N ALA A 126 2.22 -0.59 20.21
CA ALA A 126 2.04 -1.85 19.50
C ALA A 126 3.22 -2.80 19.74
N LEU A 127 4.45 -2.30 19.75
CA LEU A 127 5.64 -3.09 20.09
C LEU A 127 5.60 -3.59 21.54
N GLU A 128 5.20 -2.75 22.49
CA GLU A 128 5.08 -3.15 23.91
C GLU A 128 4.02 -4.25 24.09
N LEU A 129 2.91 -4.19 23.38
CA LEU A 129 1.85 -5.20 23.42
C LEU A 129 2.26 -6.51 22.72
N GLY A 130 3.10 -6.45 21.70
CA GLY A 130 3.54 -7.57 20.89
C GLY A 130 2.44 -8.23 20.05
N LYS A 131 1.22 -8.35 20.59
CA LYS A 131 0.00 -8.80 19.87
C LYS A 131 -1.13 -7.81 20.13
N SER A 132 -1.76 -7.33 19.06
CA SER A 132 -2.82 -6.34 19.22
C SER A 132 -3.90 -6.45 18.13
N ILE A 133 -5.01 -5.77 18.38
CA ILE A 133 -6.07 -5.53 17.40
C ILE A 133 -6.27 -4.02 17.22
N ILE A 134 -6.78 -3.65 16.05
CA ILE A 134 -7.19 -2.28 15.73
C ILE A 134 -8.70 -2.26 15.57
N VAL A 135 -9.34 -1.23 16.10
CA VAL A 135 -10.78 -0.99 15.93
C VAL A 135 -10.97 0.29 15.12
N GLY A 136 -11.82 0.22 14.10
CA GLY A 136 -12.08 1.36 13.22
C GLY A 136 -13.56 1.53 12.89
N GLY A 137 -13.89 2.67 12.32
CA GLY A 137 -15.23 3.01 11.86
C GLY A 137 -15.52 2.51 10.45
N SER A 138 -16.36 3.26 9.73
CA SER A 138 -16.77 2.95 8.36
C SER A 138 -15.70 3.31 7.35
N ASN A 139 -15.68 2.57 6.21
CA ASN A 139 -14.80 2.82 5.08
C ASN A 139 -13.29 2.85 5.44
N TYR A 140 -12.88 1.90 6.27
CA TYR A 140 -11.49 1.79 6.74
C TYR A 140 -10.55 1.33 5.62
N GLY A 141 -9.42 2.02 5.47
CA GLY A 141 -8.38 1.71 4.48
C GLY A 141 -8.66 2.24 3.07
N GLN A 142 -9.53 3.27 2.94
CA GLN A 142 -9.79 3.89 1.65
C GLN A 142 -8.53 4.57 1.07
N GLY A 143 -8.55 4.81 -0.25
CA GLY A 143 -7.48 5.52 -0.95
C GLY A 143 -6.60 4.61 -1.79
N SER A 144 -5.30 4.92 -1.88
CA SER A 144 -4.35 4.17 -2.68
C SER A 144 -4.21 2.72 -2.25
N SER A 145 -4.03 1.84 -3.24
CA SER A 145 -3.72 0.43 -3.02
C SER A 145 -2.29 0.27 -2.50
N ARG A 146 -2.11 0.36 -1.18
CA ARG A 146 -0.80 0.23 -0.52
C ARG A 146 -0.77 -0.98 0.38
N GLU A 147 0.00 -1.99 0.00
CA GLU A 147 0.24 -3.15 0.84
C GLU A 147 0.97 -2.80 2.15
N HIS A 148 1.81 -1.74 2.16
CA HIS A 148 2.48 -1.26 3.37
C HIS A 148 1.50 -0.89 4.50
N ALA A 149 0.27 -0.48 4.16
CA ALA A 149 -0.79 -0.24 5.12
C ALA A 149 -1.30 -1.53 5.80
N ALA A 150 -0.90 -2.70 5.31
CA ALA A 150 -1.11 -3.99 5.96
C ALA A 150 0.21 -4.55 6.53
N LEU A 151 1.32 -4.41 5.82
CA LEU A 151 2.62 -4.96 6.22
C LEU A 151 3.22 -4.28 7.46
N ALA A 152 3.05 -2.95 7.60
CA ALA A 152 3.54 -2.25 8.77
C ALA A 152 2.75 -2.64 10.05
N PRO A 153 1.41 -2.66 10.08
CA PRO A 153 0.65 -3.24 11.18
C PRO A 153 1.01 -4.70 11.49
N LEU A 154 1.18 -5.53 10.44
CA LEU A 154 1.61 -6.92 10.62
C LEU A 154 2.93 -7.01 11.38
N TYR A 155 3.93 -6.25 10.95
CA TYR A 155 5.24 -6.21 11.59
C TYR A 155 5.15 -5.78 13.06
N LEU A 156 4.24 -4.85 13.38
CA LEU A 156 3.96 -4.38 14.74
C LEU A 156 3.06 -5.33 15.56
N GLY A 157 2.79 -6.52 15.06
CA GLY A 157 2.06 -7.55 15.80
C GLY A 157 0.54 -7.41 15.77
N VAL A 158 -0.02 -6.59 14.87
CA VAL A 158 -1.48 -6.53 14.68
C VAL A 158 -1.97 -7.84 14.09
N LYS A 159 -2.93 -8.49 14.76
CA LYS A 159 -3.50 -9.80 14.36
C LYS A 159 -4.87 -9.70 13.73
N ALA A 160 -5.65 -8.71 14.11
CA ALA A 160 -6.99 -8.48 13.55
C ALA A 160 -7.31 -6.98 13.48
N VAL A 161 -8.20 -6.65 12.56
CA VAL A 161 -8.79 -5.32 12.43
C VAL A 161 -10.29 -5.48 12.44
N ILE A 162 -11.00 -4.82 13.37
CA ILE A 162 -12.45 -4.88 13.53
C ILE A 162 -13.03 -3.51 13.20
N VAL A 163 -13.92 -3.44 12.22
CA VAL A 163 -14.45 -2.16 11.73
C VAL A 163 -15.94 -2.23 11.42
N LYS A 164 -16.58 -1.08 11.20
CA LYS A 164 -17.95 -1.04 10.65
C LYS A 164 -17.96 -1.49 9.19
N SER A 165 -17.03 -1.01 8.38
CA SER A 165 -16.84 -1.46 6.98
C SER A 165 -15.43 -1.21 6.47
N PHE A 166 -14.99 -1.99 5.49
CA PHE A 166 -13.69 -1.87 4.83
C PHE A 166 -13.79 -1.29 3.43
N ALA A 167 -12.76 -0.55 3.03
CA ALA A 167 -12.45 -0.37 1.63
C ALA A 167 -11.96 -1.71 1.04
N ARG A 168 -12.55 -2.14 -0.10
CA ARG A 168 -12.38 -3.48 -0.68
C ARG A 168 -10.93 -3.90 -0.87
N ILE A 169 -10.10 -3.02 -1.43
CA ILE A 169 -8.69 -3.34 -1.73
C ILE A 169 -7.89 -3.53 -0.44
N HIS A 170 -8.15 -2.68 0.56
CA HIS A 170 -7.44 -2.78 1.83
C HIS A 170 -7.79 -4.06 2.60
N MET A 171 -9.05 -4.47 2.58
CA MET A 171 -9.47 -5.76 3.15
C MET A 171 -8.69 -6.94 2.51
N ALA A 172 -8.56 -6.93 1.17
CA ALA A 172 -7.76 -7.94 0.48
C ALA A 172 -6.28 -7.90 0.89
N ASN A 173 -5.70 -6.70 1.06
CA ASN A 173 -4.31 -6.55 1.53
C ASN A 173 -4.13 -7.08 2.96
N LEU A 174 -5.08 -6.86 3.86
CA LEU A 174 -5.03 -7.43 5.22
C LEU A 174 -5.04 -8.96 5.19
N ILE A 175 -5.93 -9.56 4.38
CA ILE A 175 -6.00 -11.02 4.20
C ILE A 175 -4.67 -11.55 3.66
N ASN A 176 -4.15 -10.94 2.61
CA ASN A 176 -2.88 -11.34 2.00
C ASN A 176 -1.69 -11.21 2.97
N ALA A 177 -1.73 -10.25 3.87
CA ALA A 177 -0.72 -10.07 4.91
C ALA A 177 -0.90 -11.03 6.10
N GLY A 178 -2.04 -11.74 6.21
CA GLY A 178 -2.34 -12.62 7.35
C GLY A 178 -2.91 -11.90 8.57
N ILE A 179 -3.49 -10.71 8.38
CA ILE A 179 -4.28 -9.99 9.38
C ILE A 179 -5.76 -10.29 9.17
N VAL A 180 -6.47 -10.69 10.22
CA VAL A 180 -7.90 -11.06 10.14
C VAL A 180 -8.76 -9.80 10.05
N PRO A 181 -9.48 -9.55 8.94
CA PRO A 181 -10.43 -8.46 8.85
C PRO A 181 -11.81 -8.91 9.34
N LEU A 182 -12.38 -8.19 10.29
CA LEU A 182 -13.69 -8.46 10.87
C LEU A 182 -14.58 -7.23 10.79
N THR A 183 -15.88 -7.44 10.65
CA THR A 183 -16.88 -6.38 10.77
C THR A 183 -17.77 -6.61 11.97
N PHE A 184 -18.23 -5.52 12.58
CA PHE A 184 -19.20 -5.61 13.66
C PHE A 184 -20.52 -6.24 13.16
N ALA A 185 -21.09 -7.15 13.94
CA ALA A 185 -22.43 -7.68 13.68
C ALA A 185 -23.49 -6.59 13.83
N ASN A 186 -23.33 -5.72 14.84
CA ASN A 186 -24.10 -4.51 15.04
C ASN A 186 -23.14 -3.33 15.06
N GLU A 187 -23.35 -2.33 14.21
CA GLU A 187 -22.47 -1.14 14.14
C GLU A 187 -22.39 -0.36 15.45
N SER A 188 -23.44 -0.41 16.29
CA SER A 188 -23.46 0.18 17.62
C SER A 188 -22.43 -0.40 18.57
N ASP A 189 -21.96 -1.63 18.33
CA ASP A 189 -20.94 -2.27 19.17
C ASP A 189 -19.59 -1.55 19.09
N TYR A 190 -19.37 -0.76 18.02
CA TYR A 190 -18.21 0.13 17.91
C TYR A 190 -18.12 1.12 19.07
N ASP A 191 -19.27 1.56 19.61
CA ASP A 191 -19.31 2.55 20.70
C ASP A 191 -19.10 1.93 22.09
N LEU A 192 -19.11 0.59 22.17
CA LEU A 192 -18.81 -0.11 23.42
C LEU A 192 -17.39 0.22 23.89
N SER A 193 -17.24 0.34 25.21
CA SER A 193 -15.92 0.59 25.81
C SER A 193 -14.98 -0.59 25.54
N LEU A 194 -13.86 -0.32 24.86
CA LEU A 194 -12.84 -1.35 24.58
C LEU A 194 -11.99 -1.73 25.82
N ILE A 195 -12.32 -1.18 27.00
CA ILE A 195 -11.67 -1.53 28.26
C ILE A 195 -11.99 -2.98 28.69
N HIS A 196 -13.02 -3.56 28.10
CA HIS A 196 -13.54 -4.88 28.46
C HIS A 196 -13.47 -5.92 27.32
N ILE A 197 -12.70 -5.66 26.25
CA ILE A 197 -12.46 -6.63 25.18
C ILE A 197 -11.10 -7.29 25.37
#